data_782c12aee1c48ffeca2211ec63f8c3a0
#
_entry.id   782c12aee1c48ffeca2211ec63f8c3a0
#
_cell.length_a   1.000
_cell.length_b   1.000
_cell.length_c   1.000
_cell.angle_alpha   90.00
_cell.angle_beta   90.00
_cell.angle_gamma   90.00
#
_symmetry.space_group_name_H-M   'P 1'
#
loop_
_entity.id
_entity.type
_entity.pdbx_description
1 polymer ?
#
loop_
_entity_poly.entity_id
_entity_poly.type
_entity_poly.pdbx_seq_one_letter_code
_entity_poly.pdbx_strand_id
1 'polypeptide(L)'
;MFKRYNMITGCGKEQTFLLSPNAMEWLPENDIVYAILKILDLLDMTPFISKYRADGSGSAFFDPRCMLGIIIYSMIRGEKSSRKIEICCNYDIGYRVIAQNLTPDHTTMYRFKKNNSQAIKEIFKDLARIIVDSDITKLGVIALDGTKIEANASLSANKKSKYIESELTRLFEESQEIDTFENKRDSTIDIEKYRLTEPLIKIEKRKEVLTAAQEKLKERQQIEAEKQEKRICERKKIEEERGKKKPGRKLSEPQKVPLPDTKVNLTDPDSQIMSTNHGLIQGLNGQIVVTEDQYILVAALTDEQNDKKQLIPMLKEINKLFSSTKSLEKPHTLVADAGYYSYENISAEPHYGIHFLIPNSKERKILDYALNDGCISRIEQVCGMIVDDVNLTIAELASVGTCVWQEFLNQDKIATKQEIQKRIMDARVRSPSGREQYRKRKTMVEPVFGNIKHNFGFRRFSLKGKEKCEGEFLLAAISHNIVKIFVNSKLEKVVSYIRGNRGTSNKMENNFVIELFVDRAIQLNSIKNRLWDRAIKSYFHFLSRFGKVKWTTV
;
A
#
# COMPACT_ATOMS: atom_id res chain seq x y z
N MET A 1 11.14 30.29 -60.14
CA MET A 1 12.17 29.46 -59.48
C MET A 1 11.64 29.06 -58.13
N PHE A 2 11.12 27.81 -57.96
CA PHE A 2 10.58 27.35 -56.70
C PHE A 2 11.74 27.02 -55.73
N LYS A 3 11.78 27.70 -54.57
CA LYS A 3 12.76 27.38 -53.51
C LYS A 3 12.43 25.98 -52.96
N ARG A 4 13.29 25.01 -53.25
CA ARG A 4 13.24 23.67 -52.60
C ARG A 4 13.99 23.77 -51.29
N TYR A 5 13.27 23.63 -50.19
CA TYR A 5 13.85 23.50 -48.83
C TYR A 5 14.21 22.04 -48.60
N ASN A 6 15.40 21.78 -48.03
CA ASN A 6 15.76 20.46 -47.49
C ASN A 6 14.97 20.23 -46.18
N MET A 7 13.72 19.82 -46.33
CA MET A 7 12.81 19.61 -45.20
C MET A 7 12.48 18.11 -45.11
N ILE A 8 12.63 17.55 -43.89
CA ILE A 8 12.18 16.20 -43.64
C ILE A 8 10.65 16.20 -43.65
N THR A 9 10.05 15.51 -44.62
CA THR A 9 8.61 15.38 -44.73
C THR A 9 8.20 13.93 -44.41
N GLY A 10 7.15 13.75 -43.62
CA GLY A 10 6.54 12.43 -43.39
C GLY A 10 5.75 11.93 -44.60
N CYS A 11 5.15 10.78 -44.47
CA CYS A 11 4.22 10.24 -45.45
C CYS A 11 2.99 11.16 -45.63
N GLY A 12 2.39 11.15 -46.82
CA GLY A 12 1.19 11.93 -47.11
C GLY A 12 0.04 11.58 -46.15
N LYS A 13 -0.79 12.57 -45.80
CA LYS A 13 -1.91 12.40 -44.83
C LYS A 13 -2.93 11.35 -45.27
N GLU A 14 -3.02 11.07 -46.57
CA GLU A 14 -3.95 10.12 -47.16
C GLU A 14 -3.30 8.77 -47.54
N GLN A 15 -2.02 8.59 -47.16
CA GLN A 15 -1.31 7.36 -47.47
C GLN A 15 -1.88 6.22 -46.64
N THR A 16 -2.44 5.20 -47.29
CA THR A 16 -2.88 3.96 -46.67
C THR A 16 -1.71 2.98 -46.52
N PHE A 17 -1.69 2.23 -45.42
CA PHE A 17 -0.71 1.16 -45.25
C PHE A 17 -1.13 -0.06 -46.08
N LEU A 18 -0.19 -0.71 -46.74
CA LEU A 18 -0.42 -1.90 -47.56
C LEU A 18 -0.81 -3.10 -46.68
N LEU A 19 -0.32 -3.16 -45.44
CA LEU A 19 -0.65 -4.12 -44.40
C LEU A 19 -1.04 -3.36 -43.14
N SER A 20 -2.03 -3.88 -42.40
CA SER A 20 -2.39 -3.34 -41.10
C SER A 20 -1.21 -3.55 -40.13
N PRO A 21 -0.52 -2.50 -39.67
CA PRO A 21 0.61 -2.66 -38.77
C PRO A 21 0.13 -3.21 -37.45
N ASN A 22 0.95 -4.09 -36.85
CA ASN A 22 0.72 -4.50 -35.47
C ASN A 22 0.96 -3.28 -34.55
N ALA A 23 -0.02 -2.91 -33.76
CA ALA A 23 0.09 -1.74 -32.85
C ALA A 23 1.27 -1.86 -31.87
N MET A 24 1.69 -3.08 -31.53
CA MET A 24 2.88 -3.31 -30.68
C MET A 24 4.19 -2.88 -31.36
N GLU A 25 4.28 -2.93 -32.68
CA GLU A 25 5.48 -2.50 -33.43
C GLU A 25 5.71 -1.00 -33.38
N TRP A 26 4.70 -0.24 -32.98
CA TRP A 26 4.79 1.22 -32.82
C TRP A 26 5.31 1.64 -31.44
N LEU A 27 5.36 0.71 -30.49
CA LEU A 27 5.92 0.96 -29.16
C LEU A 27 7.44 0.81 -29.21
N PRO A 28 8.19 1.64 -28.44
CA PRO A 28 9.61 1.43 -28.23
C PRO A 28 9.90 0.01 -27.70
N GLU A 29 10.98 -0.62 -28.10
CA GLU A 29 11.36 -1.99 -27.70
C GLU A 29 11.40 -2.18 -26.16
N ASN A 30 11.72 -1.12 -25.42
CA ASN A 30 11.82 -1.10 -23.96
C ASN A 30 10.67 -0.32 -23.34
N ASP A 31 9.44 -0.44 -23.86
CA ASP A 31 8.28 0.20 -23.23
C ASP A 31 7.76 -0.63 -22.05
N ILE A 32 7.31 0.05 -20.99
CA ILE A 32 6.75 -0.58 -19.79
C ILE A 32 5.47 -1.39 -20.08
N VAL A 33 4.78 -1.10 -21.17
CA VAL A 33 3.60 -1.83 -21.64
C VAL A 33 3.90 -3.33 -21.77
N TYR A 34 5.07 -3.71 -22.30
CA TYR A 34 5.46 -5.11 -22.40
C TYR A 34 5.60 -5.80 -21.04
N ALA A 35 6.13 -5.10 -20.05
CA ALA A 35 6.24 -5.63 -18.69
C ALA A 35 4.86 -5.80 -18.05
N ILE A 36 3.95 -4.85 -18.23
CA ILE A 36 2.58 -4.92 -17.74
C ILE A 36 1.87 -6.14 -18.34
N LEU A 37 1.90 -6.29 -19.66
CA LEU A 37 1.25 -7.40 -20.35
C LEU A 37 1.80 -8.75 -19.88
N LYS A 38 3.14 -8.92 -19.89
CA LYS A 38 3.79 -10.17 -19.45
C LYS A 38 3.42 -10.55 -18.01
N ILE A 39 3.43 -9.58 -17.10
CA ILE A 39 3.11 -9.84 -15.69
C ILE A 39 1.62 -10.20 -15.53
N LEU A 40 0.71 -9.47 -16.19
CA LEU A 40 -0.73 -9.75 -16.10
C LEU A 40 -1.13 -11.07 -16.72
N ASP A 41 -0.47 -11.52 -17.78
CA ASP A 41 -0.69 -12.84 -18.37
C ASP A 41 -0.28 -13.99 -17.43
N LEU A 42 0.64 -13.70 -16.53
CA LEU A 42 1.17 -14.66 -15.57
C LEU A 42 0.44 -14.67 -14.22
N LEU A 43 -0.35 -13.64 -13.91
CA LEU A 43 -1.13 -13.58 -12.67
C LEU A 43 -2.44 -14.36 -12.80
N ASP A 44 -2.92 -14.91 -11.68
CA ASP A 44 -4.20 -15.61 -11.63
C ASP A 44 -5.37 -14.62 -11.61
N MET A 45 -6.17 -14.62 -12.66
CA MET A 45 -7.35 -13.75 -12.78
C MET A 45 -8.64 -14.39 -12.26
N THR A 46 -8.59 -15.58 -11.72
CA THR A 46 -9.75 -16.29 -11.15
C THR A 46 -10.53 -15.43 -10.15
N PRO A 47 -9.90 -14.63 -9.24
CA PRO A 47 -10.64 -13.78 -8.30
C PRO A 47 -11.54 -12.73 -8.95
N PHE A 48 -11.22 -12.32 -10.18
CA PHE A 48 -12.07 -11.40 -10.96
C PHE A 48 -13.17 -12.15 -11.70
N ILE A 49 -12.82 -13.29 -12.32
CA ILE A 49 -13.70 -14.05 -13.24
C ILE A 49 -14.78 -14.79 -12.45
N SER A 50 -14.48 -15.29 -11.25
CA SER A 50 -15.40 -16.08 -10.40
C SER A 50 -16.73 -15.39 -10.08
N LYS A 51 -16.82 -14.08 -10.27
CA LYS A 51 -18.03 -13.28 -10.07
C LYS A 51 -18.98 -13.31 -11.26
N TYR A 52 -18.52 -13.76 -12.43
CA TYR A 52 -19.29 -13.80 -13.64
C TYR A 52 -19.86 -15.21 -13.88
N ARG A 53 -20.96 -15.26 -14.59
CA ARG A 53 -21.60 -16.54 -14.93
C ARG A 53 -20.78 -17.30 -15.98
N ALA A 54 -20.56 -18.58 -15.72
CA ALA A 54 -19.80 -19.45 -16.62
C ALA A 54 -20.65 -20.06 -17.74
N ASP A 55 -21.97 -19.86 -17.72
CA ASP A 55 -22.92 -20.41 -18.70
C ASP A 55 -23.04 -19.58 -20.00
N GLY A 56 -22.27 -18.50 -20.11
CA GLY A 56 -22.30 -17.57 -21.26
C GLY A 56 -23.54 -16.67 -21.31
N SER A 57 -24.43 -16.75 -20.33
CA SER A 57 -25.60 -15.87 -20.25
C SER A 57 -25.30 -14.57 -19.54
N GLY A 58 -25.96 -13.49 -19.95
CA GLY A 58 -25.79 -12.15 -19.34
C GLY A 58 -25.03 -11.17 -20.24
N SER A 59 -24.78 -9.97 -19.72
CA SER A 59 -24.02 -8.95 -20.46
C SER A 59 -22.55 -9.33 -20.56
N ALA A 60 -21.95 -9.12 -21.74
CA ALA A 60 -20.52 -9.30 -21.94
C ALA A 60 -19.70 -8.37 -21.01
N PHE A 61 -18.60 -8.87 -20.49
CA PHE A 61 -17.68 -8.12 -19.65
C PHE A 61 -16.30 -8.01 -20.31
N PHE A 62 -15.56 -6.96 -19.98
CA PHE A 62 -14.20 -6.79 -20.45
C PHE A 62 -13.26 -7.77 -19.74
N ASP A 63 -12.26 -8.30 -20.46
CA ASP A 63 -11.21 -9.11 -19.82
C ASP A 63 -10.60 -8.36 -18.63
N PRO A 64 -10.57 -8.97 -17.44
CA PRO A 64 -9.96 -8.36 -16.25
C PRO A 64 -8.49 -7.97 -16.44
N ARG A 65 -7.72 -8.71 -17.28
CA ARG A 65 -6.32 -8.37 -17.61
C ARG A 65 -6.26 -7.03 -18.32
N CYS A 66 -7.11 -6.84 -19.30
CA CYS A 66 -7.24 -5.60 -20.06
C CYS A 66 -7.59 -4.43 -19.12
N MET A 67 -8.64 -4.58 -18.31
CA MET A 67 -9.10 -3.56 -17.38
C MET A 67 -8.03 -3.20 -16.33
N LEU A 68 -7.40 -4.21 -15.73
CA LEU A 68 -6.34 -4.03 -14.75
C LEU A 68 -5.10 -3.39 -15.38
N GLY A 69 -4.72 -3.82 -16.58
CA GLY A 69 -3.61 -3.25 -17.35
C GLY A 69 -3.80 -1.76 -17.66
N ILE A 70 -4.99 -1.37 -18.13
CA ILE A 70 -5.34 0.03 -18.37
C ILE A 70 -5.19 0.85 -17.08
N ILE A 71 -5.71 0.36 -15.96
CA ILE A 71 -5.68 1.08 -14.68
C ILE A 71 -4.24 1.19 -14.16
N ILE A 72 -3.44 0.13 -14.21
CA ILE A 72 -2.02 0.13 -13.81
C ILE A 72 -1.23 1.10 -14.68
N TYR A 73 -1.39 1.04 -16.01
CA TYR A 73 -0.70 1.94 -16.92
C TYR A 73 -1.10 3.39 -16.69
N SER A 74 -2.39 3.66 -16.47
CA SER A 74 -2.89 4.98 -16.11
C SER A 74 -2.26 5.52 -14.81
N MET A 75 -2.14 4.65 -13.80
CA MET A 75 -1.50 5.00 -12.54
C MET A 75 -0.03 5.39 -12.76
N ILE A 76 0.71 4.61 -13.54
CA ILE A 76 2.12 4.87 -13.88
C ILE A 76 2.28 6.18 -14.66
N ARG A 77 1.33 6.48 -15.55
CA ARG A 77 1.28 7.74 -16.32
C ARG A 77 0.79 8.94 -15.51
N GLY A 78 0.40 8.73 -14.24
CA GLY A 78 -0.17 9.78 -13.38
C GLY A 78 -1.59 10.20 -13.77
N GLU A 79 -2.28 9.39 -14.60
CA GLU A 79 -3.61 9.70 -15.09
C GLU A 79 -4.69 9.07 -14.19
N LYS A 80 -5.56 9.91 -13.61
CA LYS A 80 -6.54 9.48 -12.60
C LYS A 80 -7.99 9.59 -13.06
N SER A 81 -8.24 10.47 -14.02
CA SER A 81 -9.58 10.71 -14.51
C SER A 81 -10.03 9.58 -15.41
N SER A 82 -11.03 8.81 -15.00
CA SER A 82 -11.59 7.73 -15.82
C SER A 82 -12.05 8.23 -17.20
N ARG A 83 -12.57 9.45 -17.30
CA ARG A 83 -12.94 10.07 -18.59
C ARG A 83 -11.72 10.34 -19.48
N LYS A 84 -10.62 10.78 -18.88
CA LYS A 84 -9.38 11.01 -19.64
C LYS A 84 -8.74 9.69 -20.05
N ILE A 85 -8.80 8.66 -19.21
CA ILE A 85 -8.36 7.31 -19.53
C ILE A 85 -9.15 6.74 -20.72
N GLU A 86 -10.47 6.92 -20.77
CA GLU A 86 -11.32 6.56 -21.92
C GLU A 86 -10.84 7.25 -23.20
N ILE A 87 -10.52 8.53 -23.14
CA ILE A 87 -9.92 9.28 -24.27
C ILE A 87 -8.57 8.67 -24.66
N CYS A 88 -7.70 8.38 -23.70
CA CYS A 88 -6.39 7.77 -23.96
C CYS A 88 -6.52 6.39 -24.63
N CYS A 89 -7.51 5.58 -24.26
CA CYS A 89 -7.77 4.29 -24.94
C CYS A 89 -8.09 4.45 -26.43
N ASN A 90 -8.57 5.61 -26.86
CA ASN A 90 -8.82 5.90 -28.27
C ASN A 90 -7.58 6.43 -29.01
N TYR A 91 -6.73 7.20 -28.36
CA TYR A 91 -5.71 8.00 -29.05
C TYR A 91 -4.26 7.64 -28.72
N ASP A 92 -4.00 7.02 -27.56
CA ASP A 92 -2.65 6.65 -27.12
C ASP A 92 -2.35 5.19 -27.46
N ILE A 93 -1.22 4.93 -28.12
CA ILE A 93 -0.83 3.60 -28.58
C ILE A 93 -0.64 2.62 -27.42
N GLY A 94 0.00 3.04 -26.33
CA GLY A 94 0.21 2.19 -25.18
C GLY A 94 -1.10 1.72 -24.55
N TYR A 95 -2.07 2.62 -24.41
CA TYR A 95 -3.41 2.25 -23.95
C TYR A 95 -4.13 1.33 -24.93
N ARG A 96 -4.04 1.60 -26.22
CA ARG A 96 -4.68 0.77 -27.26
C ARG A 96 -4.12 -0.64 -27.29
N VAL A 97 -2.82 -0.81 -27.11
CA VAL A 97 -2.17 -2.13 -27.04
C VAL A 97 -2.65 -2.89 -25.81
N ILE A 98 -2.63 -2.26 -24.63
CA ILE A 98 -3.11 -2.89 -23.38
C ILE A 98 -4.61 -3.20 -23.47
N ALA A 99 -5.39 -2.30 -24.01
CA ALA A 99 -6.84 -2.43 -24.19
C ALA A 99 -7.23 -3.37 -25.34
N GLN A 100 -6.29 -3.91 -26.10
CA GLN A 100 -6.55 -4.72 -27.28
C GLN A 100 -7.49 -4.03 -28.29
N ASN A 101 -7.30 -2.71 -28.47
CA ASN A 101 -8.17 -1.81 -29.23
C ASN A 101 -9.61 -1.67 -28.70
N LEU A 102 -9.89 -2.15 -27.48
CA LEU A 102 -11.16 -1.91 -26.81
C LEU A 102 -11.16 -0.53 -26.15
N THR A 103 -12.33 0.08 -26.05
CA THR A 103 -12.52 1.41 -25.45
C THR A 103 -13.54 1.33 -24.32
N PRO A 104 -13.15 0.79 -23.14
CA PRO A 104 -14.04 0.75 -21.99
C PRO A 104 -14.42 2.18 -21.57
N ASP A 105 -15.69 2.42 -21.31
CA ASP A 105 -16.17 3.71 -20.85
C ASP A 105 -15.70 4.03 -19.41
N HIS A 106 -15.72 5.30 -19.07
CA HIS A 106 -15.31 5.77 -17.74
C HIS A 106 -16.13 5.18 -16.59
N THR A 107 -17.41 4.84 -16.82
CA THR A 107 -18.30 4.23 -15.84
C THR A 107 -17.90 2.78 -15.58
N THR A 108 -17.56 2.05 -16.62
CA THR A 108 -17.06 0.68 -16.53
C THR A 108 -15.73 0.62 -15.76
N MET A 109 -14.79 1.53 -16.05
CA MET A 109 -13.52 1.63 -15.31
C MET A 109 -13.75 1.95 -13.82
N TYR A 110 -14.66 2.88 -13.54
CA TYR A 110 -15.02 3.22 -12.16
C TYR A 110 -15.65 2.03 -11.43
N ARG A 111 -16.62 1.34 -12.08
CA ARG A 111 -17.27 0.14 -11.53
C ARG A 111 -16.28 -0.99 -11.31
N PHE A 112 -15.34 -1.19 -12.22
CA PHE A 112 -14.31 -2.22 -12.09
C PHE A 112 -13.46 -1.99 -10.83
N LYS A 113 -12.94 -0.78 -10.60
CA LYS A 113 -12.20 -0.44 -9.37
C LYS A 113 -13.06 -0.61 -8.12
N LYS A 114 -14.31 -0.12 -8.16
CA LYS A 114 -15.24 -0.14 -7.02
C LYS A 114 -15.60 -1.55 -6.57
N ASN A 115 -15.80 -2.48 -7.51
CA ASN A 115 -16.39 -3.80 -7.24
C ASN A 115 -15.34 -4.91 -7.08
N ASN A 116 -14.06 -4.63 -7.32
CA ASN A 116 -13.01 -5.65 -7.35
C ASN A 116 -11.90 -5.43 -6.31
N SER A 117 -12.16 -4.67 -5.23
CA SER A 117 -11.16 -4.41 -4.17
C SER A 117 -10.54 -5.69 -3.61
N GLN A 118 -11.35 -6.72 -3.34
CA GLN A 118 -10.86 -8.00 -2.84
C GLN A 118 -10.01 -8.75 -3.88
N ALA A 119 -10.43 -8.79 -5.14
CA ALA A 119 -9.65 -9.42 -6.20
C ALA A 119 -8.30 -8.71 -6.42
N ILE A 120 -8.28 -7.36 -6.35
CA ILE A 120 -7.05 -6.56 -6.39
C ILE A 120 -6.13 -6.92 -5.22
N LYS A 121 -6.68 -7.17 -4.03
CA LYS A 121 -5.92 -7.58 -2.84
C LYS A 121 -5.25 -8.94 -3.05
N GLU A 122 -5.94 -9.90 -3.66
CA GLU A 122 -5.35 -11.21 -3.97
C GLU A 122 -4.24 -11.08 -5.03
N ILE A 123 -4.43 -10.30 -6.09
CA ILE A 123 -3.39 -10.03 -7.09
C ILE A 123 -2.16 -9.37 -6.47
N PHE A 124 -2.34 -8.42 -5.54
CA PHE A 124 -1.22 -7.81 -4.85
C PHE A 124 -0.43 -8.84 -4.03
N LYS A 125 -1.13 -9.72 -3.29
CA LYS A 125 -0.48 -10.79 -2.51
C LYS A 125 0.28 -11.77 -3.41
N ASP A 126 -0.32 -12.16 -4.53
CA ASP A 126 0.34 -13.03 -5.52
C ASP A 126 1.60 -12.38 -6.08
N LEU A 127 1.55 -11.11 -6.47
CA LEU A 127 2.70 -10.39 -6.96
C LEU A 127 3.79 -10.26 -5.87
N ALA A 128 3.41 -9.95 -4.63
CA ALA A 128 4.36 -9.89 -3.51
C ALA A 128 5.04 -11.25 -3.24
N ARG A 129 4.27 -12.35 -3.30
CA ARG A 129 4.80 -13.71 -3.19
C ARG A 129 5.78 -14.03 -4.32
N ILE A 130 5.43 -13.69 -5.56
CA ILE A 130 6.29 -13.89 -6.73
C ILE A 130 7.60 -13.10 -6.59
N ILE A 131 7.56 -11.86 -6.09
CA ILE A 131 8.74 -11.03 -5.86
C ILE A 131 9.69 -11.72 -4.87
N VAL A 132 9.16 -12.28 -3.78
CA VAL A 132 9.96 -13.00 -2.78
C VAL A 132 10.51 -14.31 -3.37
N ASP A 133 9.67 -15.12 -3.97
CA ASP A 133 10.02 -16.46 -4.44
C ASP A 133 10.93 -16.45 -5.67
N SER A 134 10.92 -15.40 -6.48
CA SER A 134 11.80 -15.26 -7.66
C SER A 134 13.19 -14.70 -7.33
N ASP A 135 13.48 -14.48 -6.04
CA ASP A 135 14.80 -13.98 -5.57
C ASP A 135 15.28 -12.72 -6.33
N ILE A 136 14.36 -11.77 -6.51
CA ILE A 136 14.68 -10.50 -7.18
C ILE A 136 14.96 -9.36 -6.20
N THR A 137 14.77 -9.59 -4.90
CA THR A 137 14.94 -8.60 -3.84
C THR A 137 15.70 -9.17 -2.65
N LYS A 138 16.40 -8.30 -1.94
CA LYS A 138 17.05 -8.63 -0.67
C LYS A 138 16.04 -8.54 0.48
N LEU A 139 15.94 -9.60 1.27
CA LEU A 139 15.01 -9.70 2.38
C LEU A 139 15.62 -9.35 3.74
N GLY A 140 16.95 -9.15 3.83
CA GLY A 140 17.65 -8.95 5.10
C GLY A 140 17.03 -7.88 6.00
N VAL A 141 16.83 -6.68 5.48
CA VAL A 141 16.20 -5.56 6.18
C VAL A 141 14.92 -5.17 5.46
N ILE A 142 13.84 -5.02 6.21
CA ILE A 142 12.58 -4.47 5.72
C ILE A 142 12.23 -3.19 6.48
N ALA A 143 11.55 -2.26 5.81
CA ALA A 143 11.14 -1.00 6.44
C ALA A 143 9.62 -0.87 6.45
N LEU A 144 9.07 -0.48 7.60
CA LEU A 144 7.65 -0.15 7.79
C LEU A 144 7.51 1.36 7.94
N ASP A 145 6.57 1.92 7.18
CA ASP A 145 6.20 3.32 7.34
C ASP A 145 4.76 3.58 6.89
N GLY A 146 4.20 4.70 7.36
CA GLY A 146 2.84 5.13 7.07
C GLY A 146 2.78 6.43 6.29
N THR A 147 1.72 6.59 5.51
CA THR A 147 1.48 7.83 4.79
C THR A 147 0.00 8.20 4.76
N LYS A 148 -0.29 9.47 5.02
CA LYS A 148 -1.66 9.98 4.98
C LYS A 148 -2.04 10.36 3.55
N ILE A 149 -3.22 9.88 3.12
CA ILE A 149 -3.78 10.09 1.77
C ILE A 149 -5.16 10.70 1.94
N GLU A 150 -5.47 11.75 1.18
CA GLU A 150 -6.76 12.42 1.24
C GLU A 150 -7.90 11.50 0.78
N ALA A 151 -8.99 11.50 1.53
CA ALA A 151 -10.23 10.85 1.13
C ALA A 151 -10.99 11.68 0.07
N ASN A 152 -11.91 11.05 -0.64
CA ASN A 152 -12.82 11.75 -1.54
C ASN A 152 -13.98 12.41 -0.75
N ALA A 153 -13.60 13.23 0.23
CA ALA A 153 -14.53 13.89 1.15
C ALA A 153 -13.96 15.24 1.59
N SER A 154 -14.85 16.20 1.89
CA SER A 154 -14.46 17.51 2.39
C SER A 154 -14.41 17.53 3.91
N LEU A 155 -13.51 18.32 4.49
CA LEU A 155 -13.50 18.61 5.93
C LEU A 155 -14.80 19.26 6.42
N SER A 156 -15.46 20.07 5.60
CA SER A 156 -16.75 20.72 5.92
C SER A 156 -17.91 19.74 6.07
N ALA A 157 -17.79 18.53 5.49
CA ALA A 157 -18.79 17.48 5.61
C ALA A 157 -18.77 16.75 6.97
N ASN A 158 -17.84 17.09 7.86
CA ASN A 158 -17.83 16.55 9.21
C ASN A 158 -18.96 17.16 10.05
N LYS A 159 -19.82 16.30 10.60
CA LYS A 159 -20.93 16.69 11.47
C LYS A 159 -20.84 16.02 12.82
N LYS A 160 -21.34 16.69 13.87
CA LYS A 160 -21.40 16.16 15.23
C LYS A 160 -22.53 15.13 15.36
N SER A 161 -22.40 14.16 16.29
CA SER A 161 -23.45 13.17 16.61
C SER A 161 -24.78 13.83 16.89
N LYS A 162 -24.78 14.85 17.75
CA LYS A 162 -26.00 15.62 18.07
C LYS A 162 -26.71 16.20 16.84
N TYR A 163 -25.96 16.69 15.85
CA TYR A 163 -26.53 17.20 14.59
C TYR A 163 -27.21 16.08 13.78
N ILE A 164 -26.53 14.92 13.71
CA ILE A 164 -27.05 13.77 12.95
C ILE A 164 -28.35 13.27 13.55
N GLU A 165 -28.40 13.16 14.88
CA GLU A 165 -29.61 12.75 15.61
C GLU A 165 -30.76 13.73 15.40
N SER A 166 -30.54 15.04 15.59
CA SER A 166 -31.56 16.06 15.39
C SER A 166 -32.06 16.13 13.95
N GLU A 167 -31.15 15.95 12.97
CA GLU A 167 -31.54 15.98 11.56
C GLU A 167 -32.30 14.71 11.15
N LEU A 168 -31.95 13.54 11.69
CA LEU A 168 -32.71 12.31 11.48
C LEU A 168 -34.13 12.43 12.02
N THR A 169 -34.32 12.99 13.24
CA THR A 169 -35.64 13.23 13.83
C THR A 169 -36.45 14.16 12.94
N ARG A 170 -35.85 15.29 12.52
CA ARG A 170 -36.50 16.26 11.63
C ARG A 170 -36.97 15.62 10.31
N LEU A 171 -36.07 14.84 9.66
CA LEU A 171 -36.40 14.16 8.40
C LEU A 171 -37.47 13.06 8.58
N PHE A 172 -37.52 12.46 9.76
CA PHE A 172 -38.57 11.49 10.08
C PHE A 172 -39.93 12.17 10.21
N GLU A 173 -40.01 13.30 10.93
CA GLU A 173 -41.20 14.11 11.06
C GLU A 173 -41.68 14.63 9.69
N GLU A 174 -40.75 15.21 8.90
CA GLU A 174 -41.05 15.73 7.56
C GLU A 174 -41.59 14.64 6.62
N SER A 175 -41.04 13.40 6.69
CA SER A 175 -41.57 12.30 5.88
C SER A 175 -42.97 11.87 6.29
N GLN A 176 -43.28 11.88 7.60
CA GLN A 176 -44.62 11.56 8.09
C GLN A 176 -45.64 12.63 7.67
N GLU A 177 -45.27 13.93 7.68
CA GLU A 177 -46.12 15.01 7.21
C GLU A 177 -46.46 14.86 5.72
N ILE A 178 -45.48 14.52 4.88
CA ILE A 178 -45.67 14.29 3.44
C ILE A 178 -46.60 13.08 3.22
N ASP A 179 -46.32 11.95 3.90
CA ASP A 179 -47.14 10.74 3.82
C ASP A 179 -48.61 11.02 4.24
N THR A 180 -48.81 11.81 5.31
CA THR A 180 -50.14 12.18 5.76
C THR A 180 -50.85 13.14 4.80
N PHE A 181 -50.12 14.04 4.15
CA PHE A 181 -50.63 14.96 3.15
C PHE A 181 -51.03 14.23 1.85
N GLU A 182 -50.19 13.29 1.38
CA GLU A 182 -50.46 12.44 0.22
C GLU A 182 -51.67 11.52 0.47
N ASN A 183 -51.77 10.89 1.64
CA ASN A 183 -52.88 10.04 2.02
C ASN A 183 -54.25 10.82 2.11
N LYS A 184 -54.22 12.12 2.39
CA LYS A 184 -55.42 12.96 2.39
C LYS A 184 -55.89 13.39 0.97
N ARG A 185 -54.98 13.34 0.00
CA ARG A 185 -55.21 13.80 -1.38
C ARG A 185 -55.76 12.74 -2.31
N ASP A 186 -55.56 11.47 -1.98
CA ASP A 186 -55.84 10.36 -2.87
C ASP A 186 -56.95 9.45 -2.37
N SER A 187 -58.15 9.66 -2.91
CA SER A 187 -59.26 8.70 -2.88
C SER A 187 -59.45 7.91 -4.19
N THR A 188 -58.56 8.04 -5.17
CA THR A 188 -58.60 7.33 -6.47
C THR A 188 -57.37 6.46 -6.66
N ILE A 189 -57.60 5.19 -7.00
CA ILE A 189 -56.57 4.17 -7.23
C ILE A 189 -55.88 4.47 -8.56
N ASP A 190 -54.63 4.97 -8.49
CA ASP A 190 -53.80 5.18 -9.67
C ASP A 190 -52.49 4.40 -9.53
N ILE A 191 -52.08 3.72 -10.61
CA ILE A 191 -50.92 2.84 -10.66
C ILE A 191 -49.58 3.60 -10.43
N GLU A 192 -49.56 4.92 -10.54
CA GLU A 192 -48.43 5.78 -10.16
C GLU A 192 -48.13 5.79 -8.66
N LYS A 193 -49.04 5.25 -7.82
CA LYS A 193 -48.98 5.19 -6.35
C LYS A 193 -47.80 4.38 -5.79
N TYR A 194 -47.10 3.59 -6.62
CA TYR A 194 -45.90 2.81 -6.20
C TYR A 194 -44.58 3.52 -6.46
N ARG A 195 -44.58 4.75 -6.97
CA ARG A 195 -43.35 5.54 -7.11
C ARG A 195 -43.31 6.61 -6.01
N LEU A 196 -42.24 6.54 -5.20
CA LEU A 196 -41.93 7.61 -4.25
C LEU A 196 -41.86 8.96 -4.97
N THR A 197 -42.47 9.98 -4.42
CA THR A 197 -42.38 11.34 -4.96
C THR A 197 -40.96 11.89 -4.87
N GLU A 198 -40.57 12.82 -5.74
CA GLU A 198 -39.21 13.41 -5.73
C GLU A 198 -38.79 13.96 -4.35
N PRO A 199 -39.64 14.64 -3.54
CA PRO A 199 -39.29 15.05 -2.20
C PRO A 199 -38.95 13.87 -1.27
N LEU A 200 -39.78 12.82 -1.26
CA LEU A 200 -39.57 11.61 -0.45
C LEU A 200 -38.27 10.88 -0.85
N ILE A 201 -37.96 10.77 -2.15
CA ILE A 201 -36.69 10.21 -2.64
C ILE A 201 -35.49 11.00 -2.11
N LYS A 202 -35.57 12.32 -2.06
CA LYS A 202 -34.50 13.18 -1.51
C LYS A 202 -34.34 12.98 -0.01
N ILE A 203 -35.45 12.89 0.73
CA ILE A 203 -35.47 12.64 2.17
C ILE A 203 -34.89 11.25 2.48
N GLU A 204 -35.27 10.19 1.76
CA GLU A 204 -34.76 8.85 1.96
C GLU A 204 -33.25 8.76 1.71
N LYS A 205 -32.78 9.29 0.58
CA LYS A 205 -31.33 9.36 0.32
C LYS A 205 -30.56 10.11 1.41
N ARG A 206 -31.16 11.16 1.97
CA ARG A 206 -30.53 11.90 3.07
C ARG A 206 -30.55 11.10 4.37
N LYS A 207 -31.65 10.38 4.67
CA LYS A 207 -31.75 9.47 5.80
C LYS A 207 -30.71 8.36 5.70
N GLU A 208 -30.55 7.69 4.56
CA GLU A 208 -29.54 6.65 4.34
C GLU A 208 -28.12 7.14 4.69
N VAL A 209 -27.74 8.33 4.21
CA VAL A 209 -26.42 8.92 4.49
C VAL A 209 -26.23 9.19 5.98
N LEU A 210 -27.23 9.72 6.65
CA LEU A 210 -27.16 10.04 8.08
C LEU A 210 -27.16 8.78 8.94
N THR A 211 -27.95 7.77 8.57
CA THR A 211 -28.01 6.47 9.25
C THR A 211 -26.67 5.74 9.15
N ALA A 212 -26.08 5.67 7.95
CA ALA A 212 -24.76 5.09 7.77
C ALA A 212 -23.68 5.81 8.60
N ALA A 213 -23.76 7.14 8.68
CA ALA A 213 -22.86 7.92 9.52
C ALA A 213 -23.07 7.65 11.02
N GLN A 214 -24.32 7.50 11.47
CA GLN A 214 -24.65 7.17 12.85
C GLN A 214 -24.21 5.77 13.23
N GLU A 215 -24.41 4.79 12.36
CA GLU A 215 -23.96 3.41 12.56
C GLU A 215 -22.43 3.36 12.71
N LYS A 216 -21.70 4.09 11.88
CA LYS A 216 -20.24 4.16 11.96
C LYS A 216 -19.76 4.82 13.25
N LEU A 217 -20.46 5.83 13.76
CA LEU A 217 -20.17 6.40 15.08
C LEU A 217 -20.39 5.39 16.20
N LYS A 218 -21.50 4.65 16.16
CA LYS A 218 -21.81 3.60 17.15
C LYS A 218 -20.76 2.48 17.11
N GLU A 219 -20.37 2.01 15.93
CA GLU A 219 -19.33 1.00 15.75
C GLU A 219 -17.99 1.46 16.36
N ARG A 220 -17.56 2.68 16.04
CA ARG A 220 -16.32 3.25 16.60
C ARG A 220 -16.37 3.36 18.12
N GLN A 221 -17.50 3.81 18.65
CA GLN A 221 -17.68 3.95 20.09
C GLN A 221 -17.70 2.59 20.81
N GLN A 222 -18.29 1.58 20.22
CA GLN A 222 -18.26 0.21 20.75
C GLN A 222 -16.83 -0.33 20.81
N ILE A 223 -16.06 -0.20 19.73
CA ILE A 223 -14.65 -0.61 19.68
C ILE A 223 -13.81 0.12 20.74
N GLU A 224 -14.05 1.41 20.93
CA GLU A 224 -13.35 2.22 21.94
C GLU A 224 -13.74 1.77 23.37
N ALA A 225 -15.03 1.50 23.60
CA ALA A 225 -15.53 1.00 24.89
C ALA A 225 -14.92 -0.38 25.24
N GLU A 226 -14.86 -1.31 24.28
CA GLU A 226 -14.21 -2.61 24.47
C GLU A 226 -12.72 -2.49 24.78
N LYS A 227 -12.02 -1.59 24.07
CA LYS A 227 -10.61 -1.29 24.36
C LYS A 227 -10.42 -0.72 25.77
N GLN A 228 -11.35 0.12 26.21
CA GLN A 228 -11.35 0.73 27.53
C GLN A 228 -11.63 -0.30 28.63
N GLU A 229 -12.60 -1.19 28.42
CA GLU A 229 -12.91 -2.30 29.33
C GLU A 229 -11.68 -3.22 29.53
N LYS A 230 -11.00 -3.59 28.44
CA LYS A 230 -9.75 -4.38 28.50
C LYS A 230 -8.67 -3.68 29.33
N ARG A 231 -8.45 -2.38 29.11
CA ARG A 231 -7.48 -1.59 29.88
C ARG A 231 -7.82 -1.51 31.36
N ILE A 232 -9.10 -1.40 31.70
CA ILE A 232 -9.56 -1.40 33.08
C ILE A 232 -9.32 -2.76 33.72
N CYS A 233 -9.63 -3.84 33.01
CA CYS A 233 -9.40 -5.21 33.48
C CYS A 233 -7.90 -5.48 33.71
N GLU A 234 -7.04 -5.12 32.76
CA GLU A 234 -5.59 -5.25 32.89
C GLU A 234 -5.04 -4.43 34.07
N ARG A 235 -5.55 -3.20 34.24
CA ARG A 235 -5.15 -2.36 35.37
C ARG A 235 -5.54 -2.99 36.71
N LYS A 236 -6.75 -3.54 36.83
CA LYS A 236 -7.20 -4.21 38.05
C LYS A 236 -6.33 -5.43 38.36
N LYS A 237 -6.02 -6.27 37.39
CA LYS A 237 -5.11 -7.41 37.56
C LYS A 237 -3.75 -6.99 38.10
N ILE A 238 -3.15 -5.94 37.51
CA ILE A 238 -1.86 -5.40 37.96
C ILE A 238 -1.95 -4.82 39.39
N GLU A 239 -3.07 -4.19 39.76
CA GLU A 239 -3.29 -3.63 41.08
C GLU A 239 -3.48 -4.76 42.12
N GLU A 240 -4.16 -5.85 41.77
CA GLU A 240 -4.31 -7.07 42.57
C GLU A 240 -2.97 -7.77 42.80
N GLU A 241 -2.20 -8.00 41.73
CA GLU A 241 -0.86 -8.62 41.83
C GLU A 241 0.13 -7.80 42.69
N ARG A 242 0.02 -6.48 42.66
CA ARG A 242 0.91 -5.56 43.40
C ARG A 242 0.44 -5.25 44.82
N GLY A 243 -0.78 -5.61 45.19
CA GLY A 243 -1.39 -5.22 46.44
C GLY A 243 -1.51 -3.71 46.71
N LYS A 244 -1.26 -2.88 45.68
CA LYS A 244 -1.28 -1.40 45.74
C LYS A 244 -1.91 -0.84 44.49
N LYS A 245 -2.71 0.24 44.64
CA LYS A 245 -3.27 0.99 43.49
C LYS A 245 -2.17 1.58 42.61
N LYS A 246 -2.32 1.42 41.30
CA LYS A 246 -1.39 2.00 40.33
C LYS A 246 -1.47 3.55 40.38
N PRO A 247 -0.36 4.26 40.55
CA PRO A 247 -0.37 5.72 40.54
C PRO A 247 -0.84 6.25 39.18
N GLY A 248 -1.49 7.41 39.20
CA GLY A 248 -2.00 8.09 38.00
C GLY A 248 -3.53 8.25 38.00
N ARG A 249 -4.03 9.00 36.99
CA ARG A 249 -5.47 9.28 36.85
C ARG A 249 -6.27 7.97 36.73
N LYS A 250 -7.41 7.90 37.44
CA LYS A 250 -8.36 6.80 37.26
C LYS A 250 -8.82 6.74 35.80
N LEU A 251 -8.90 5.53 35.25
CA LEU A 251 -9.51 5.34 33.94
C LEU A 251 -11.00 5.68 34.03
N SER A 252 -11.51 6.44 33.06
CA SER A 252 -12.95 6.70 32.95
C SER A 252 -13.71 5.43 32.61
N GLU A 253 -14.97 5.35 33.00
CA GLU A 253 -15.83 4.25 32.62
C GLU A 253 -16.02 4.17 31.10
N PRO A 254 -16.15 2.97 30.51
CA PRO A 254 -16.34 2.80 29.09
C PRO A 254 -17.71 3.36 28.69
N GLN A 255 -17.72 4.27 27.71
CA GLN A 255 -18.94 4.85 27.18
C GLN A 255 -19.33 4.10 25.90
N LYS A 256 -20.52 3.49 25.90
CA LYS A 256 -21.04 2.71 24.76
C LYS A 256 -21.81 3.56 23.74
N VAL A 257 -22.18 4.78 24.11
CA VAL A 257 -22.92 5.71 23.26
C VAL A 257 -21.99 6.82 22.77
N PRO A 258 -22.04 7.23 21.49
CA PRO A 258 -21.22 8.33 20.99
C PRO A 258 -21.46 9.62 21.77
N LEU A 259 -20.38 10.32 22.11
CA LEU A 259 -20.47 11.64 22.72
C LEU A 259 -21.11 12.63 21.75
N PRO A 260 -21.92 13.62 22.22
CA PRO A 260 -22.60 14.60 21.38
C PRO A 260 -21.68 15.37 20.44
N ASP A 261 -20.41 15.57 20.85
CA ASP A 261 -19.41 16.32 20.08
C ASP A 261 -18.55 15.44 19.14
N THR A 262 -18.75 14.11 19.16
CA THR A 262 -18.02 13.21 18.26
C THR A 262 -18.42 13.51 16.81
N LYS A 263 -17.40 13.64 15.95
CA LYS A 263 -17.59 14.00 14.54
C LYS A 263 -17.42 12.79 13.62
N VAL A 264 -18.23 12.78 12.55
CA VAL A 264 -18.09 11.85 11.43
C VAL A 264 -18.31 12.59 10.12
N ASN A 265 -17.67 12.12 9.06
CA ASN A 265 -17.84 12.70 7.73
C ASN A 265 -19.06 12.08 7.05
N LEU A 266 -20.00 12.92 6.60
CA LEU A 266 -21.22 12.44 5.92
C LEU A 266 -20.95 11.91 4.50
N THR A 267 -19.85 12.35 3.86
CA THR A 267 -19.51 11.95 2.49
C THR A 267 -18.78 10.60 2.47
N ASP A 268 -17.91 10.38 3.46
CA ASP A 268 -17.13 9.15 3.65
C ASP A 268 -16.95 8.88 5.14
N PRO A 269 -17.88 8.14 5.77
CA PRO A 269 -17.86 7.87 7.21
C PRO A 269 -16.63 7.07 7.69
N ASP A 270 -15.95 6.35 6.79
CA ASP A 270 -14.74 5.59 7.13
C ASP A 270 -13.52 6.48 7.27
N SER A 271 -13.49 7.64 6.59
CA SER A 271 -12.38 8.59 6.67
C SER A 271 -12.33 9.34 8.00
N GLN A 272 -11.16 9.84 8.37
CA GLN A 272 -10.95 10.64 9.59
C GLN A 272 -10.18 11.92 9.31
N ILE A 273 -10.32 12.89 10.24
CA ILE A 273 -9.50 14.09 10.23
C ILE A 273 -8.09 13.72 10.68
N MET A 274 -7.11 13.96 9.84
CA MET A 274 -5.71 13.65 10.10
C MET A 274 -4.84 14.91 10.03
N SER A 275 -3.91 15.03 10.96
CA SER A 275 -2.91 16.11 10.93
C SER A 275 -1.76 15.72 10.01
N THR A 276 -1.37 16.63 9.13
CA THR A 276 -0.21 16.53 8.25
C THR A 276 0.68 17.77 8.41
N ASN A 277 1.87 17.77 7.83
CA ASN A 277 2.76 18.93 7.82
C ASN A 277 2.15 20.15 7.09
N HIS A 278 1.13 19.93 6.26
CA HIS A 278 0.45 20.96 5.47
C HIS A 278 -0.92 21.34 6.06
N GLY A 279 -1.25 20.87 7.25
CA GLY A 279 -2.54 21.13 7.91
C GLY A 279 -3.40 19.88 8.09
N LEU A 280 -4.68 20.10 8.39
CA LEU A 280 -5.64 19.02 8.58
C LEU A 280 -6.21 18.56 7.24
N ILE A 281 -6.30 17.26 7.04
CA ILE A 281 -6.96 16.64 5.90
C ILE A 281 -8.04 15.66 6.38
N GLN A 282 -9.07 15.46 5.57
CA GLN A 282 -9.95 14.30 5.68
C GLN A 282 -9.26 13.16 4.92
N GLY A 283 -8.91 12.07 5.59
CA GLY A 283 -8.08 11.06 4.95
C GLY A 283 -8.08 9.70 5.61
N LEU A 284 -7.27 8.82 5.05
CA LEU A 284 -6.94 7.49 5.55
C LEU A 284 -5.42 7.36 5.61
N ASN A 285 -4.93 6.47 6.47
CA ASN A 285 -3.51 6.24 6.68
C ASN A 285 -3.09 4.93 5.99
N GLY A 286 -2.28 5.04 4.93
CA GLY A 286 -1.73 3.91 4.19
C GLY A 286 -0.42 3.44 4.81
N GLN A 287 -0.34 2.16 5.14
CA GLN A 287 0.84 1.50 5.72
C GLN A 287 1.49 0.62 4.67
N ILE A 288 2.81 0.67 4.55
CA ILE A 288 3.57 -0.21 3.63
C ILE A 288 4.77 -0.83 4.33
N VAL A 289 5.10 -2.05 3.92
CA VAL A 289 6.38 -2.71 4.24
C VAL A 289 7.15 -2.86 2.93
N VAL A 290 8.37 -2.37 2.94
CA VAL A 290 9.24 -2.36 1.76
C VAL A 290 10.57 -3.06 2.02
N THR A 291 11.17 -3.63 0.98
CA THR A 291 12.51 -4.22 0.99
C THR A 291 13.60 -3.17 0.75
N GLU A 292 14.87 -3.54 0.91
CA GLU A 292 16.01 -2.68 0.59
C GLU A 292 15.99 -2.18 -0.87
N ASP A 293 15.50 -3.01 -1.79
CA ASP A 293 15.37 -2.68 -3.21
C ASP A 293 14.07 -1.93 -3.54
N GLN A 294 13.32 -1.50 -2.51
CA GLN A 294 12.09 -0.71 -2.61
C GLN A 294 10.88 -1.46 -3.21
N TYR A 295 10.83 -2.79 -3.13
CA TYR A 295 9.60 -3.52 -3.44
C TYR A 295 8.64 -3.47 -2.26
N ILE A 296 7.36 -3.23 -2.53
CA ILE A 296 6.30 -3.25 -1.52
C ILE A 296 5.84 -4.69 -1.33
N LEU A 297 6.10 -5.27 -0.16
CA LEU A 297 5.68 -6.63 0.20
C LEU A 297 4.32 -6.68 0.85
N VAL A 298 4.02 -5.69 1.68
CA VAL A 298 2.73 -5.58 2.38
C VAL A 298 2.25 -4.14 2.26
N ALA A 299 0.97 -3.98 1.98
CA ALA A 299 0.30 -2.68 1.99
C ALA A 299 -1.09 -2.84 2.60
N ALA A 300 -1.48 -1.92 3.46
CA ALA A 300 -2.78 -1.91 4.13
C ALA A 300 -3.26 -0.48 4.36
N LEU A 301 -4.57 -0.31 4.51
CA LEU A 301 -5.18 0.98 4.77
C LEU A 301 -5.88 0.99 6.13
N THR A 302 -5.63 2.01 6.93
CA THR A 302 -6.26 2.20 8.23
C THR A 302 -6.90 3.57 8.37
N ASP A 303 -7.92 3.66 9.20
CA ASP A 303 -8.53 4.92 9.63
C ASP A 303 -7.89 5.49 10.92
N GLU A 304 -6.97 4.77 11.53
CA GLU A 304 -6.25 5.23 12.72
C GLU A 304 -5.27 6.36 12.33
N GLN A 305 -5.31 7.47 13.07
CA GLN A 305 -4.45 8.64 12.83
C GLN A 305 -2.98 8.38 13.18
N ASN A 306 -2.74 7.50 14.17
CA ASN A 306 -1.42 7.21 14.74
C ASN A 306 -0.92 5.84 14.29
N ASP A 307 0.37 5.76 14.00
CA ASP A 307 1.03 4.55 13.53
C ASP A 307 1.31 3.52 14.63
N LYS A 308 1.23 3.91 15.92
CA LYS A 308 1.56 3.05 17.07
C LYS A 308 0.89 1.69 17.07
N LYS A 309 -0.36 1.63 16.62
CA LYS A 309 -1.14 0.39 16.61
C LYS A 309 -0.99 -0.41 15.32
N GLN A 310 -0.22 0.09 14.35
CA GLN A 310 -0.16 -0.53 13.02
C GLN A 310 0.97 -1.56 12.87
N LEU A 311 1.97 -1.56 13.74
CA LEU A 311 3.08 -2.52 13.67
C LEU A 311 2.60 -3.97 13.72
N ILE A 312 1.84 -4.34 14.74
CA ILE A 312 1.36 -5.72 14.95
C ILE A 312 0.47 -6.21 13.80
N PRO A 313 -0.53 -5.45 13.32
CA PRO A 313 -1.27 -5.82 12.12
C PRO A 313 -0.38 -6.06 10.88
N MET A 314 0.59 -5.19 10.64
CA MET A 314 1.51 -5.33 9.51
C MET A 314 2.42 -6.56 9.65
N LEU A 315 2.92 -6.86 10.86
CA LEU A 315 3.68 -8.08 11.14
C LEU A 315 2.88 -9.36 10.88
N LYS A 316 1.59 -9.35 11.20
CA LYS A 316 0.69 -10.48 10.89
C LYS A 316 0.57 -10.71 9.39
N GLU A 317 0.46 -9.65 8.59
CA GLU A 317 0.41 -9.77 7.13
C GLU A 317 1.78 -10.20 6.55
N ILE A 318 2.89 -9.73 7.12
CA ILE A 318 4.25 -10.22 6.78
C ILE A 318 4.33 -11.73 7.03
N ASN A 319 3.94 -12.21 8.21
CA ASN A 319 3.97 -13.64 8.52
C ASN A 319 3.08 -14.46 7.58
N LYS A 320 1.89 -13.97 7.22
CA LYS A 320 1.03 -14.64 6.24
C LYS A 320 1.70 -14.74 4.88
N LEU A 321 2.36 -13.67 4.42
CA LEU A 321 3.10 -13.67 3.18
C LEU A 321 4.19 -14.74 3.22
N PHE A 322 5.08 -14.71 4.21
CA PHE A 322 6.19 -15.65 4.31
C PHE A 322 5.77 -17.10 4.60
N SER A 323 4.58 -17.31 5.19
CA SER A 323 4.00 -18.65 5.32
C SER A 323 3.49 -19.21 3.98
N SER A 324 3.21 -18.36 3.01
CA SER A 324 2.74 -18.73 1.68
C SER A 324 3.86 -18.80 0.62
N THR A 325 5.07 -18.34 0.94
CA THR A 325 6.24 -18.33 0.06
C THR A 325 7.02 -19.64 0.16
N LYS A 326 7.75 -19.97 -0.91
CA LYS A 326 8.70 -21.10 -0.97
C LYS A 326 10.09 -20.70 -0.51
N SER A 327 10.36 -19.40 -0.40
CA SER A 327 11.66 -18.89 0.03
C SER A 327 11.95 -19.29 1.47
N LEU A 328 13.16 -19.77 1.71
CA LEU A 328 13.68 -20.04 3.06
C LEU A 328 14.20 -18.78 3.74
N GLU A 329 14.50 -17.74 2.96
CA GLU A 329 14.95 -16.47 3.49
C GLU A 329 13.76 -15.69 4.08
N LYS A 330 13.95 -15.23 5.32
CA LYS A 330 13.00 -14.35 6.00
C LYS A 330 13.73 -13.07 6.40
N PRO A 331 13.01 -11.95 6.50
CA PRO A 331 13.62 -10.73 7.00
C PRO A 331 14.08 -10.92 8.44
N HIS A 332 15.31 -10.52 8.72
CA HIS A 332 15.86 -10.58 10.07
C HIS A 332 15.75 -9.26 10.83
N THR A 333 15.61 -8.13 10.12
CA THR A 333 15.48 -6.81 10.76
C THR A 333 14.33 -6.01 10.16
N LEU A 334 13.51 -5.43 11.03
CA LEU A 334 12.46 -4.48 10.66
C LEU A 334 12.82 -3.10 11.21
N VAL A 335 12.89 -2.11 10.33
CA VAL A 335 13.11 -0.71 10.69
C VAL A 335 11.80 0.08 10.58
N ALA A 336 11.45 0.87 11.60
CA ALA A 336 10.25 1.69 11.59
C ALA A 336 10.50 3.05 12.23
N ASP A 337 9.61 4.02 11.97
CA ASP A 337 9.74 5.37 12.53
C ASP A 337 9.41 5.39 14.04
N ALA A 338 9.83 6.46 14.72
CA ALA A 338 9.51 6.73 16.11
C ALA A 338 8.00 6.74 16.43
N GLY A 339 7.15 6.95 15.42
CA GLY A 339 5.70 6.86 15.54
C GLY A 339 5.20 5.48 15.99
N TYR A 340 5.96 4.41 15.71
CA TYR A 340 5.64 3.04 16.10
C TYR A 340 6.18 2.65 17.49
N TYR A 341 6.95 3.51 18.15
CA TYR A 341 7.56 3.19 19.43
C TYR A 341 6.49 3.06 20.54
N SER A 342 6.26 1.86 20.98
CA SER A 342 5.40 1.55 22.13
C SER A 342 5.87 0.27 22.80
N TYR A 343 5.54 0.10 24.10
CA TYR A 343 5.87 -1.13 24.80
C TYR A 343 5.23 -2.36 24.16
N GLU A 344 3.95 -2.27 23.80
CA GLU A 344 3.21 -3.34 23.12
C GLU A 344 3.91 -3.83 21.85
N ASN A 345 4.40 -2.88 21.04
CA ASN A 345 5.12 -3.19 19.82
C ASN A 345 6.48 -3.84 20.09
N ILE A 346 7.26 -3.26 21.01
CA ILE A 346 8.60 -3.79 21.35
C ILE A 346 8.50 -5.19 21.95
N SER A 347 7.52 -5.43 22.83
CA SER A 347 7.31 -6.74 23.46
C SER A 347 6.83 -7.83 22.48
N ALA A 348 6.37 -7.47 21.31
CA ALA A 348 5.96 -8.42 20.27
C ALA A 348 7.14 -9.05 19.51
N GLU A 349 8.33 -8.45 19.55
CA GLU A 349 9.52 -8.89 18.80
C GLU A 349 9.81 -10.39 18.91
N PRO A 350 9.85 -11.03 20.12
CA PRO A 350 10.16 -12.45 20.25
C PRO A 350 9.16 -13.37 19.53
N HIS A 351 7.91 -12.92 19.36
CA HIS A 351 6.86 -13.73 18.73
C HIS A 351 6.99 -13.80 17.20
N TYR A 352 7.75 -12.88 16.60
CA TYR A 352 7.88 -12.80 15.13
C TYR A 352 9.25 -13.24 14.62
N GLY A 353 10.25 -13.36 15.48
CA GLY A 353 11.61 -13.74 15.09
C GLY A 353 12.30 -12.73 14.18
N ILE A 354 11.88 -11.48 14.23
CA ILE A 354 12.42 -10.36 13.44
C ILE A 354 12.91 -9.30 14.43
N HIS A 355 14.15 -8.87 14.33
CA HIS A 355 14.69 -7.80 15.18
C HIS A 355 14.10 -6.45 14.80
N PHE A 356 13.65 -5.69 15.79
CA PHE A 356 13.10 -4.36 15.56
C PHE A 356 14.15 -3.27 15.80
N LEU A 357 14.12 -2.25 14.95
CA LEU A 357 14.87 -1.00 15.12
C LEU A 357 13.90 0.18 15.06
N ILE A 358 13.36 0.56 16.22
CA ILE A 358 12.36 1.61 16.38
C ILE A 358 12.89 2.65 17.37
N PRO A 359 13.30 3.87 16.95
CA PRO A 359 13.87 4.86 17.83
C PRO A 359 12.83 5.50 18.76
N ASN A 360 13.25 5.92 19.93
CA ASN A 360 12.44 6.73 20.83
C ASN A 360 12.45 8.21 20.41
N SER A 361 11.30 8.82 20.22
CA SER A 361 11.19 10.23 19.79
C SER A 361 11.67 11.24 20.82
N LYS A 362 11.63 10.90 22.11
CA LYS A 362 11.99 11.82 23.21
C LYS A 362 13.50 12.00 23.39
N GLU A 363 14.30 11.06 22.89
CA GLU A 363 15.74 11.00 23.18
C GLU A 363 16.64 11.45 22.03
N ARG A 364 16.14 12.20 21.05
CA ARG A 364 16.98 12.80 19.99
C ARG A 364 18.13 13.68 20.51
N LYS A 365 18.10 14.06 21.80
CA LYS A 365 19.04 15.01 22.40
C LYS A 365 20.04 14.40 23.38
N ILE A 366 19.93 13.13 23.74
CA ILE A 366 20.76 12.56 24.79
C ILE A 366 21.56 11.37 24.25
N LEU A 367 22.87 11.56 24.28
CA LEU A 367 23.95 10.60 24.32
C LEU A 367 24.47 10.00 23.02
N ASP A 368 25.62 10.52 22.64
CA ASP A 368 26.65 9.92 21.79
C ASP A 368 27.42 8.74 22.48
N TYR A 369 26.77 7.94 23.29
CA TYR A 369 27.38 6.72 23.82
C TYR A 369 27.28 5.59 22.80
N ALA A 370 28.36 5.30 22.15
CA ALA A 370 28.51 4.16 21.28
C ALA A 370 28.54 2.88 22.14
N LEU A 371 27.44 2.11 22.11
CA LEU A 371 27.49 0.71 22.52
C LEU A 371 28.12 -0.10 21.40
N ASN A 372 29.02 -1.02 21.74
CA ASN A 372 29.51 -1.98 20.77
C ASN A 372 28.52 -3.16 20.63
N ASP A 373 28.58 -3.86 19.50
CA ASP A 373 27.66 -4.96 19.21
C ASP A 373 27.79 -6.14 20.22
N GLY A 374 28.96 -6.32 20.85
CA GLY A 374 29.16 -7.31 21.89
C GLY A 374 28.39 -7.01 23.18
N CYS A 375 28.18 -5.73 23.52
CA CYS A 375 27.33 -5.34 24.66
C CYS A 375 25.86 -5.64 24.40
N ILE A 376 25.39 -5.45 23.16
CA ILE A 376 24.01 -5.73 22.78
C ILE A 376 23.71 -7.21 22.86
N SER A 377 24.56 -8.05 22.29
CA SER A 377 24.39 -9.51 22.35
C SER A 377 24.33 -10.04 23.79
N ARG A 378 25.15 -9.47 24.69
CA ARG A 378 25.10 -9.81 26.12
C ARG A 378 23.79 -9.38 26.79
N ILE A 379 23.31 -8.18 26.48
CA ILE A 379 22.03 -7.68 26.99
C ILE A 379 20.88 -8.54 26.48
N GLU A 380 20.89 -8.91 25.21
CA GLU A 380 19.89 -9.81 24.62
C GLU A 380 19.91 -11.20 25.24
N GLN A 381 21.11 -11.76 25.51
CA GLN A 381 21.27 -13.05 26.19
C GLN A 381 20.71 -13.02 27.61
N VAL A 382 21.02 -11.96 28.39
CA VAL A 382 20.49 -11.78 29.74
C VAL A 382 18.98 -11.60 29.71
N CYS A 383 18.43 -10.85 28.75
CA CYS A 383 16.99 -10.66 28.60
C CYS A 383 16.27 -11.91 28.11
N GLY A 384 16.90 -12.76 27.32
CA GLY A 384 16.39 -14.11 27.00
C GLY A 384 16.22 -14.99 28.26
N MET A 385 17.08 -14.82 29.25
CA MET A 385 16.98 -15.51 30.54
C MET A 385 15.91 -14.89 31.47
N ILE A 386 15.54 -13.61 31.26
CA ILE A 386 14.56 -12.88 32.09
C ILE A 386 13.10 -13.21 31.74
N VAL A 387 12.83 -13.89 30.66
CA VAL A 387 11.46 -14.21 30.23
C VAL A 387 10.73 -15.05 31.31
N ASP A 388 11.48 -15.77 32.14
CA ASP A 388 10.93 -16.61 33.19
C ASP A 388 11.01 -16.01 34.61
N ASP A 389 11.78 -14.90 34.84
CA ASP A 389 11.94 -14.34 36.20
C ASP A 389 11.94 -12.78 36.20
N VAL A 390 10.94 -12.19 36.84
CA VAL A 390 10.53 -10.77 36.64
C VAL A 390 11.34 -9.75 37.45
N ASN A 391 12.27 -10.15 38.29
CA ASN A 391 12.90 -9.27 39.29
C ASN A 391 14.42 -9.32 39.30
N LEU A 392 15.06 -9.00 38.16
CA LEU A 392 16.51 -8.72 38.18
C LEU A 392 16.79 -7.38 38.86
N THR A 393 17.72 -7.40 39.80
CA THR A 393 18.24 -6.18 40.43
C THR A 393 19.16 -5.42 39.47
N ILE A 394 19.25 -4.11 39.63
CA ILE A 394 20.12 -3.24 38.82
C ILE A 394 21.60 -3.70 38.93
N ALA A 395 22.00 -4.27 40.07
CA ALA A 395 23.33 -4.82 40.29
C ALA A 395 23.64 -6.03 39.36
N GLU A 396 22.67 -6.90 39.10
CA GLU A 396 22.82 -8.03 38.18
C GLU A 396 22.92 -7.58 36.72
N LEU A 397 22.15 -6.54 36.35
CA LEU A 397 22.26 -5.87 35.04
C LEU A 397 23.61 -5.13 34.87
N ALA A 398 24.14 -4.56 35.94
CA ALA A 398 25.45 -3.89 35.93
C ALA A 398 26.62 -4.87 35.77
N SER A 399 26.50 -6.11 36.24
CA SER A 399 27.52 -7.15 36.04
C SER A 399 27.78 -7.48 34.58
N VAL A 400 26.85 -7.14 33.68
CA VAL A 400 26.96 -7.30 32.23
C VAL A 400 27.83 -6.21 31.56
N GLY A 401 28.32 -5.21 32.33
CA GLY A 401 29.41 -4.32 31.92
C GLY A 401 29.06 -3.25 30.91
N THR A 402 27.90 -2.62 31.02
CA THR A 402 27.46 -1.61 30.06
C THR A 402 27.34 -0.21 30.66
N CYS A 403 28.01 0.75 30.05
CA CYS A 403 27.96 2.18 30.42
C CYS A 403 26.55 2.81 30.34
N VAL A 404 25.62 2.16 29.64
CA VAL A 404 24.24 2.64 29.46
C VAL A 404 23.43 2.61 30.75
N TRP A 405 23.85 1.79 31.71
CA TRP A 405 23.12 1.58 32.96
C TRP A 405 23.63 2.42 34.10
N GLN A 406 24.71 3.19 33.95
CA GLN A 406 25.28 4.00 35.04
C GLN A 406 24.30 5.02 35.68
N GLU A 407 23.39 5.59 34.85
CA GLU A 407 22.33 6.45 35.39
C GLU A 407 21.31 5.68 36.25
N PHE A 408 21.11 4.40 35.97
CA PHE A 408 20.22 3.51 36.76
C PHE A 408 20.91 3.02 38.06
N LEU A 409 22.22 2.84 38.03
CA LEU A 409 23.00 2.35 39.18
C LEU A 409 22.97 3.29 40.38
N ASN A 410 22.68 4.58 40.16
CA ASN A 410 22.55 5.57 41.21
C ASN A 410 21.16 5.64 41.86
N GLN A 411 20.21 4.78 41.45
CA GLN A 411 18.86 4.71 41.99
C GLN A 411 18.58 3.28 42.41
N ASP A 412 18.39 3.04 43.72
CA ASP A 412 17.96 1.73 44.30
C ASP A 412 16.57 1.28 43.83
N LYS A 413 16.31 1.35 42.53
CA LYS A 413 15.03 0.95 41.96
C LYS A 413 15.18 -0.32 41.12
N ILE A 414 14.27 -1.28 41.34
CA ILE A 414 14.11 -2.46 40.50
C ILE A 414 13.57 -2.00 39.13
N ALA A 415 14.32 -2.25 38.05
CA ALA A 415 13.87 -1.95 36.71
C ALA A 415 12.74 -2.88 36.30
N THR A 416 11.65 -2.34 35.76
CA THR A 416 10.56 -3.15 35.26
C THR A 416 10.95 -3.79 33.92
N LYS A 417 10.37 -4.98 33.60
CA LYS A 417 10.54 -5.64 32.30
C LYS A 417 10.34 -4.66 31.13
N GLN A 418 9.38 -3.73 31.27
CA GLN A 418 9.10 -2.71 30.28
C GLN A 418 10.26 -1.74 30.06
N GLU A 419 10.89 -1.30 31.14
CA GLU A 419 12.03 -0.37 31.07
C GLU A 419 13.25 -1.07 30.46
N ILE A 420 13.48 -2.32 30.82
CA ILE A 420 14.57 -3.12 30.27
C ILE A 420 14.42 -3.28 28.75
N GLN A 421 13.25 -3.72 28.27
CA GLN A 421 13.00 -3.90 26.84
C GLN A 421 13.15 -2.59 26.05
N LYS A 422 12.66 -1.46 26.58
CA LYS A 422 12.86 -0.16 25.96
C LYS A 422 14.33 0.24 25.87
N ARG A 423 15.11 0.00 26.93
CA ARG A 423 16.55 0.29 26.95
C ARG A 423 17.33 -0.56 25.97
N ILE A 424 16.96 -1.84 25.80
CA ILE A 424 17.56 -2.70 24.79
C ILE A 424 17.30 -2.15 23.40
N MET A 425 16.05 -1.78 23.10
CA MET A 425 15.69 -1.18 21.82
C MET A 425 16.51 0.10 21.56
N ASP A 426 16.58 1.00 22.55
CA ASP A 426 17.35 2.24 22.43
C ASP A 426 18.84 1.97 22.23
N ALA A 427 19.41 0.99 22.95
CA ALA A 427 20.80 0.57 22.81
C ALA A 427 21.08 -0.02 21.42
N ARG A 428 20.19 -0.91 20.93
CA ARG A 428 20.29 -1.53 19.61
C ARG A 428 20.25 -0.48 18.49
N VAL A 429 19.31 0.45 18.53
CA VAL A 429 19.21 1.53 17.53
C VAL A 429 20.46 2.42 17.51
N ARG A 430 21.13 2.57 18.67
CA ARG A 430 22.33 3.43 18.81
C ARG A 430 23.64 2.71 18.51
N SER A 431 23.64 1.39 18.45
CA SER A 431 24.83 0.63 18.06
C SER A 431 25.32 1.02 16.67
N PRO A 432 26.60 0.80 16.33
CA PRO A 432 27.12 1.06 14.99
C PRO A 432 26.31 0.35 13.89
N SER A 433 26.04 -0.95 14.05
CA SER A 433 25.26 -1.75 13.11
C SER A 433 23.79 -1.30 13.05
N GLY A 434 23.17 -1.02 14.19
CA GLY A 434 21.80 -0.53 14.26
C GLY A 434 21.64 0.84 13.59
N ARG A 435 22.59 1.77 13.79
CA ARG A 435 22.59 3.06 13.09
C ARG A 435 22.72 2.91 11.58
N GLU A 436 23.58 2.02 11.12
CA GLU A 436 23.75 1.75 9.69
C GLU A 436 22.46 1.20 9.08
N GLN A 437 21.87 0.19 9.70
CA GLN A 437 20.62 -0.41 9.24
C GLN A 437 19.46 0.59 9.31
N TYR A 438 19.36 1.39 10.38
CA TYR A 438 18.30 2.39 10.52
C TYR A 438 18.40 3.52 9.48
N ARG A 439 19.63 3.92 9.08
CA ARG A 439 19.84 4.92 8.01
C ARG A 439 19.23 4.48 6.69
N LYS A 440 19.22 3.17 6.40
CA LYS A 440 18.62 2.61 5.18
C LYS A 440 17.12 2.90 5.09
N ARG A 441 16.40 3.07 6.23
CA ARG A 441 14.96 3.34 6.22
C ARG A 441 14.57 4.46 5.26
N LYS A 442 15.28 5.60 5.32
CA LYS A 442 14.97 6.75 4.45
C LYS A 442 15.12 6.41 2.97
N THR A 443 16.16 5.71 2.61
CA THR A 443 16.42 5.32 1.22
C THR A 443 15.49 4.21 0.72
N MET A 444 14.87 3.47 1.63
CA MET A 444 13.91 2.41 1.31
C MET A 444 12.49 2.98 1.10
N VAL A 445 11.98 3.76 2.05
CA VAL A 445 10.57 4.14 2.10
C VAL A 445 10.27 5.48 1.41
N GLU A 446 11.11 6.51 1.62
CA GLU A 446 10.87 7.84 1.07
C GLU A 446 10.75 7.85 -0.47
N PRO A 447 11.61 7.13 -1.23
CA PRO A 447 11.46 7.06 -2.69
C PRO A 447 10.17 6.36 -3.13
N VAL A 448 9.69 5.36 -2.37
CA VAL A 448 8.45 4.65 -2.67
C VAL A 448 7.26 5.58 -2.52
N PHE A 449 7.16 6.30 -1.40
CA PHE A 449 6.11 7.29 -1.23
C PHE A 449 6.25 8.48 -2.20
N GLY A 450 7.49 8.88 -2.51
CA GLY A 450 7.78 9.87 -3.53
C GLY A 450 7.21 9.43 -4.88
N ASN A 451 7.47 8.20 -5.30
CA ASN A 451 6.94 7.66 -6.55
C ASN A 451 5.41 7.62 -6.56
N ILE A 452 4.78 7.09 -5.51
CA ILE A 452 3.32 7.01 -5.40
C ILE A 452 2.68 8.41 -5.40
N LYS A 453 3.19 9.35 -4.60
CA LYS A 453 2.56 10.66 -4.42
C LYS A 453 2.92 11.69 -5.50
N HIS A 454 4.13 11.64 -6.05
CA HIS A 454 4.61 12.63 -7.03
C HIS A 454 4.51 12.10 -8.46
N ASN A 455 5.13 10.96 -8.77
CA ASN A 455 5.14 10.45 -10.14
C ASN A 455 3.76 9.92 -10.56
N PHE A 456 3.15 9.08 -9.73
CA PHE A 456 1.78 8.60 -9.99
C PHE A 456 0.72 9.65 -9.59
N GLY A 457 1.13 10.70 -8.87
CA GLY A 457 0.24 11.75 -8.38
C GLY A 457 -0.83 11.23 -7.41
N PHE A 458 -0.71 10.04 -6.82
CA PHE A 458 -1.72 9.43 -5.95
C PHE A 458 -1.72 10.07 -4.56
N ARG A 459 -2.33 11.26 -4.46
CA ARG A 459 -2.46 12.04 -3.21
C ARG A 459 -3.86 11.99 -2.61
N ARG A 460 -4.86 11.60 -3.40
CA ARG A 460 -6.27 11.56 -3.02
C ARG A 460 -6.96 10.35 -3.64
N PHE A 461 -7.82 9.70 -2.88
CA PHE A 461 -8.67 8.61 -3.36
C PHE A 461 -9.75 9.11 -4.32
N SER A 462 -10.11 8.30 -5.30
CA SER A 462 -11.25 8.56 -6.18
C SER A 462 -12.54 7.88 -5.67
N LEU A 463 -12.38 6.79 -4.93
CA LEU A 463 -13.45 6.04 -4.32
C LEU A 463 -13.74 6.52 -2.89
N LYS A 464 -14.83 6.01 -2.30
CA LYS A 464 -15.25 6.25 -0.92
C LYS A 464 -15.44 4.94 -0.20
N GLY A 465 -15.20 4.95 1.12
CA GLY A 465 -15.23 3.76 1.96
C GLY A 465 -13.88 3.05 2.00
N LYS A 466 -13.47 2.64 3.19
CA LYS A 466 -12.12 2.09 3.48
C LYS A 466 -11.74 0.93 2.57
N GLU A 467 -12.62 -0.05 2.38
CA GLU A 467 -12.37 -1.25 1.58
C GLU A 467 -12.05 -0.91 0.10
N LYS A 468 -12.83 0.01 -0.49
CA LYS A 468 -12.65 0.43 -1.88
C LYS A 468 -11.39 1.28 -2.05
N CYS A 469 -11.12 2.16 -1.09
CA CYS A 469 -9.91 2.96 -1.02
C CYS A 469 -8.65 2.06 -0.84
N GLU A 470 -8.77 0.96 -0.06
CA GLU A 470 -7.69 -0.02 0.05
C GLU A 470 -7.37 -0.64 -1.32
N GLY A 471 -8.39 -1.00 -2.12
CA GLY A 471 -8.19 -1.47 -3.49
C GLY A 471 -7.43 -0.46 -4.36
N GLU A 472 -7.75 0.83 -4.30
CA GLU A 472 -7.00 1.87 -5.02
C GLU A 472 -5.54 2.01 -4.52
N PHE A 473 -5.32 1.91 -3.21
CA PHE A 473 -3.98 1.94 -2.63
C PHE A 473 -3.13 0.75 -3.08
N LEU A 474 -3.74 -0.43 -3.12
CA LEU A 474 -3.09 -1.65 -3.60
C LEU A 474 -2.77 -1.59 -5.10
N LEU A 475 -3.61 -0.95 -5.92
CA LEU A 475 -3.30 -0.69 -7.33
C LEU A 475 -2.06 0.20 -7.48
N ALA A 476 -1.89 1.20 -6.62
CA ALA A 476 -0.67 2.01 -6.61
C ALA A 476 0.56 1.20 -6.20
N ALA A 477 0.42 0.29 -5.23
CA ALA A 477 1.48 -0.62 -4.81
C ALA A 477 1.86 -1.63 -5.91
N ILE A 478 0.87 -2.23 -6.60
CA ILE A 478 1.09 -3.11 -7.76
C ILE A 478 1.84 -2.35 -8.87
N SER A 479 1.35 -1.15 -9.21
CA SER A 479 1.97 -0.31 -10.23
C SER A 479 3.42 0.03 -9.88
N HIS A 480 3.70 0.34 -8.62
CA HIS A 480 5.05 0.61 -8.14
C HIS A 480 5.95 -0.63 -8.30
N ASN A 481 5.49 -1.80 -7.87
CA ASN A 481 6.25 -3.05 -7.97
C ASN A 481 6.55 -3.41 -9.44
N ILE A 482 5.59 -3.24 -10.34
CA ILE A 482 5.79 -3.48 -11.79
C ILE A 482 6.86 -2.52 -12.34
N VAL A 483 6.80 -1.24 -12.00
CA VAL A 483 7.84 -0.27 -12.39
C VAL A 483 9.21 -0.68 -11.86
N LYS A 484 9.30 -1.15 -10.61
CA LYS A 484 10.57 -1.61 -10.03
C LYS A 484 11.11 -2.88 -10.70
N ILE A 485 10.25 -3.85 -11.01
CA ILE A 485 10.63 -5.06 -11.77
C ILE A 485 11.19 -4.65 -13.14
N PHE A 486 10.53 -3.72 -13.82
CA PHE A 486 10.94 -3.23 -15.13
C PHE A 486 12.27 -2.46 -15.08
N VAL A 487 12.36 -1.43 -14.22
CA VAL A 487 13.55 -0.56 -14.11
C VAL A 487 14.78 -1.35 -13.64
N ASN A 488 14.60 -2.30 -12.73
CA ASN A 488 15.70 -3.13 -12.23
C ASN A 488 16.04 -4.31 -13.18
N SER A 489 15.45 -4.37 -14.37
CA SER A 489 15.65 -5.44 -15.36
C SER A 489 15.43 -6.87 -14.80
N LYS A 490 14.45 -7.01 -13.89
CA LYS A 490 14.12 -8.27 -13.21
C LYS A 490 12.99 -9.06 -13.88
N LEU A 491 12.42 -8.54 -14.98
CA LEU A 491 11.24 -9.11 -15.63
C LEU A 491 11.45 -10.57 -16.03
N GLU A 492 12.61 -10.90 -16.63
CA GLU A 492 12.89 -12.28 -17.08
C GLU A 492 13.02 -13.27 -15.91
N LYS A 493 13.59 -12.86 -14.77
CA LYS A 493 13.61 -13.69 -13.55
C LYS A 493 12.19 -14.01 -13.06
N VAL A 494 11.33 -13.00 -13.01
CA VAL A 494 9.92 -13.16 -12.61
C VAL A 494 9.18 -14.11 -13.56
N VAL A 495 9.34 -13.89 -14.86
CA VAL A 495 8.71 -14.74 -15.90
C VAL A 495 9.19 -16.18 -15.79
N SER A 496 10.48 -16.41 -15.67
CA SER A 496 11.10 -17.74 -15.54
C SER A 496 10.61 -18.47 -14.28
N TYR A 497 10.54 -17.79 -13.15
CA TYR A 497 10.00 -18.34 -11.90
C TYR A 497 8.55 -18.82 -12.08
N ILE A 498 7.68 -17.97 -12.64
CA ILE A 498 6.26 -18.30 -12.78
C ILE A 498 6.08 -19.46 -13.76
N ARG A 499 6.80 -19.48 -14.91
CA ARG A 499 6.76 -20.57 -15.88
C ARG A 499 7.24 -21.89 -15.28
N GLY A 500 8.31 -21.89 -14.51
CA GLY A 500 8.85 -23.09 -13.85
C GLY A 500 7.91 -23.68 -12.79
N ASN A 501 7.07 -22.86 -12.16
CA ASN A 501 6.13 -23.30 -11.12
C ASN A 501 4.72 -23.63 -11.63
N ARG A 502 4.35 -23.20 -12.84
CA ARG A 502 3.17 -23.70 -13.55
C ARG A 502 3.54 -25.03 -14.20
N GLY A 503 3.50 -26.13 -13.42
CA GLY A 503 3.65 -27.46 -13.97
C GLY A 503 2.72 -27.65 -15.17
N THR A 504 3.07 -28.54 -16.09
CA THR A 504 2.55 -28.90 -17.41
C THR A 504 1.01 -29.06 -17.56
N SER A 505 0.21 -28.52 -16.68
CA SER A 505 -1.23 -28.77 -16.54
C SER A 505 -2.14 -27.70 -17.13
N ASN A 506 -1.72 -26.91 -18.11
CA ASN A 506 -2.68 -26.17 -18.96
C ASN A 506 -2.03 -25.81 -20.30
N LYS A 507 -2.02 -26.80 -21.21
CA LYS A 507 -2.03 -26.54 -22.65
C LYS A 507 -3.41 -25.98 -22.99
N MET A 508 -3.59 -24.67 -22.88
CA MET A 508 -4.62 -23.96 -23.61
C MET A 508 -3.96 -22.96 -24.56
N GLU A 509 -4.06 -23.29 -25.77
CA GLU A 509 -3.98 -22.61 -27.04
C GLU A 509 -4.14 -21.09 -26.97
N ASN A 510 -3.07 -20.33 -26.67
CA ASN A 510 -2.90 -18.95 -27.13
C ASN A 510 -1.45 -18.45 -26.97
N ASN A 511 -0.49 -19.35 -26.67
CA ASN A 511 0.91 -18.95 -26.41
C ASN A 511 1.77 -18.84 -27.68
N PHE A 512 1.26 -19.21 -28.85
CA PHE A 512 2.10 -19.33 -30.05
C PHE A 512 2.61 -17.97 -30.58
N VAL A 513 1.84 -16.91 -30.40
CA VAL A 513 2.20 -15.59 -30.93
C VAL A 513 3.23 -14.89 -30.03
N ILE A 514 3.11 -15.03 -28.69
CA ILE A 514 4.00 -14.37 -27.72
C ILE A 514 5.37 -15.08 -27.65
N GLU A 515 5.42 -16.42 -27.75
CA GLU A 515 6.69 -17.15 -27.79
C GLU A 515 7.55 -16.79 -29.01
N LEU A 516 6.92 -16.63 -30.17
CA LEU A 516 7.64 -16.24 -31.41
C LEU A 516 8.26 -14.83 -31.29
N PHE A 517 7.63 -13.90 -30.55
CA PHE A 517 8.15 -12.54 -30.38
C PHE A 517 9.20 -12.45 -29.28
N VAL A 518 9.09 -13.23 -28.20
CA VAL A 518 10.09 -13.26 -27.11
C VAL A 518 11.40 -13.89 -27.61
N ASP A 519 11.33 -15.01 -28.35
CA ASP A 519 12.51 -15.62 -28.92
C ASP A 519 13.17 -14.74 -29.99
N ARG A 520 12.37 -14.02 -30.79
CA ARG A 520 12.89 -13.04 -31.75
C ARG A 520 13.53 -11.84 -31.06
N ALA A 521 12.94 -11.30 -29.98
CA ALA A 521 13.53 -10.21 -29.21
C ALA A 521 14.84 -10.62 -28.52
N ILE A 522 14.92 -11.86 -27.99
CA ILE A 522 16.13 -12.42 -27.41
C ILE A 522 17.20 -12.64 -28.49
N GLN A 523 16.81 -13.17 -29.66
CA GLN A 523 17.71 -13.33 -30.79
C GLN A 523 18.20 -11.98 -31.34
N LEU A 524 17.33 -10.97 -31.45
CA LEU A 524 17.69 -9.62 -31.90
C LEU A 524 18.61 -8.92 -30.91
N ASN A 525 18.39 -9.09 -29.58
CA ASN A 525 19.32 -8.56 -28.58
C ASN A 525 20.69 -9.25 -28.62
N SER A 526 20.73 -10.56 -28.88
CA SER A 526 22.00 -11.29 -29.06
C SER A 526 22.72 -10.89 -30.36
N ILE A 527 21.98 -10.55 -31.41
CA ILE A 527 22.52 -10.03 -32.67
C ILE A 527 22.97 -8.58 -32.51
N LYS A 528 22.20 -7.74 -31.81
CA LYS A 528 22.55 -6.33 -31.51
C LYS A 528 23.82 -6.24 -30.67
N ASN A 529 23.95 -7.08 -29.63
CA ASN A 529 25.17 -7.16 -28.81
C ASN A 529 26.38 -7.66 -29.63
N ARG A 530 26.20 -8.65 -30.53
CA ARG A 530 27.26 -9.11 -31.44
C ARG A 530 27.63 -8.05 -32.50
N LEU A 531 26.68 -7.30 -33.01
CA LEU A 531 26.93 -6.19 -33.95
C LEU A 531 27.61 -5.02 -33.26
N TRP A 532 27.20 -4.70 -32.02
CA TRP A 532 27.82 -3.68 -31.18
C TRP A 532 29.26 -4.04 -30.82
N ASP A 533 29.52 -5.28 -30.40
CA ASP A 533 30.87 -5.78 -30.16
C ASP A 533 31.75 -5.79 -31.43
N ARG A 534 31.16 -6.09 -32.59
CA ARG A 534 31.88 -5.99 -33.88
C ARG A 534 32.15 -4.54 -34.26
N ALA A 535 31.20 -3.63 -34.04
CA ALA A 535 31.36 -2.20 -34.32
C ALA A 535 32.42 -1.59 -33.41
N ILE A 536 32.42 -1.93 -32.10
CA ILE A 536 33.45 -1.49 -31.14
C ILE A 536 34.83 -2.07 -31.52
N LYS A 537 34.91 -3.34 -31.85
CA LYS A 537 36.20 -3.96 -32.29
C LYS A 537 36.69 -3.36 -33.59
N SER A 538 35.80 -3.10 -34.56
CA SER A 538 36.14 -2.40 -35.80
C SER A 538 36.59 -0.96 -35.54
N TYR A 539 35.95 -0.24 -34.64
CA TYR A 539 36.29 1.12 -34.25
C TYR A 539 37.66 1.18 -33.55
N PHE A 540 37.94 0.26 -32.64
CA PHE A 540 39.27 0.13 -32.01
C PHE A 540 40.34 -0.29 -33.01
N HIS A 541 40.02 -1.16 -33.96
CA HIS A 541 40.95 -1.54 -35.04
C HIS A 541 41.22 -0.41 -36.01
N PHE A 542 40.20 0.44 -36.31
CA PHE A 542 40.34 1.67 -37.06
C PHE A 542 41.23 2.67 -36.32
N LEU A 543 40.99 2.91 -35.04
CA LEU A 543 41.83 3.80 -34.21
C LEU A 543 43.26 3.31 -34.05
N SER A 544 43.51 2.00 -34.02
CA SER A 544 44.86 1.44 -33.96
C SER A 544 45.66 1.62 -35.26
N ARG A 545 45.00 1.79 -36.42
CA ARG A 545 45.64 2.08 -37.72
C ARG A 545 46.05 3.55 -37.93
N PHE A 546 45.39 4.49 -37.18
CA PHE A 546 45.76 5.90 -37.18
C PHE A 546 46.50 6.20 -35.87
N GLY A 547 47.76 5.76 -35.82
CA GLY A 547 48.64 5.93 -34.67
C GLY A 547 48.77 7.38 -34.20
N LYS A 548 48.79 7.52 -32.89
CA LYS A 548 49.26 8.63 -32.06
C LYS A 548 48.42 9.92 -32.08
N VAL A 549 47.42 9.94 -31.26
CA VAL A 549 46.97 11.19 -30.65
C VAL A 549 47.09 11.04 -29.12
N LYS A 550 47.99 11.82 -28.53
CA LYS A 550 48.12 11.98 -27.08
C LYS A 550 46.91 12.70 -26.56
N TRP A 551 46.14 12.07 -25.65
CA TRP A 551 45.13 12.74 -24.85
C TRP A 551 45.80 13.31 -23.60
N THR A 552 45.87 14.61 -23.49
CA THR A 552 46.08 15.32 -22.24
C THR A 552 44.70 15.50 -21.58
N THR A 553 44.62 15.02 -20.37
CA THR A 553 43.49 15.18 -19.44
C THR A 553 43.17 16.65 -19.21
N VAL A 554 41.89 17.01 -19.34
CA VAL A 554 41.24 18.08 -18.60
C VAL A 554 40.02 17.49 -17.91
#